data_c6bcc9da0ecf4363b117bec5f2856676
#
_entry.id   c6bcc9da0ecf4363b117bec5f2856676
#
_cell.length_a   1.000
_cell.length_b   1.000
_cell.length_c   1.000
_cell.angle_alpha   90.00
_cell.angle_beta   90.00
_cell.angle_gamma   90.00
#
_symmetry.space_group_name_H-M   'P 1'
#
loop_
_entity.id
_entity.type
_entity.pdbx_description
1 polymer ?
#
loop_
_entity_poly.entity_id
_entity_poly.type
_entity_poly.pdbx_seq_one_letter_code
_entity_poly.pdbx_strand_id
1 'polypeptide(L)'
;ILVPIGGGGLATGVSTLAKLLNPNVKVIGVEPEGAACMKASLEAGHVLSLPTANTIADVTAVKTPGDKVFPYIRDHVDQIITIPDTELVEAFLDVMEKHKMVVENSGLLSVAALRHLSCQGLNVVCVLSGGNMDVITMASLVQHGLIMRGRIFTFSVLLPDRPGALLSIADILARENGNVIKLEHNQFVNINRQSGVELKVTLEAFGHDHKDRILEALSQAGYQAHEVDTTDFYH
;
A
#
# COMPACT_ATOMS: atom_id res chain seq x y z
N ILE A 1 21.94 7.26 3.15
CA ILE A 1 21.33 6.16 3.93
C ILE A 1 19.92 6.58 4.30
N LEU A 2 18.93 5.72 4.07
CA LEU A 2 17.54 5.91 4.50
C LEU A 2 17.28 5.00 5.71
N VAL A 3 16.80 5.56 6.81
CA VAL A 3 16.59 4.83 8.05
C VAL A 3 15.23 5.15 8.67
N PRO A 4 14.42 4.12 9.02
CA PRO A 4 13.15 4.32 9.72
C PRO A 4 13.35 4.95 11.10
N ILE A 5 12.43 5.86 11.46
CA ILE A 5 12.40 6.49 12.78
C ILE A 5 11.05 6.20 13.46
N GLY A 6 11.10 5.59 14.63
CA GLY A 6 10.07 5.58 15.63
C GLY A 6 10.53 6.38 16.85
N GLY A 7 10.90 5.74 17.95
CA GLY A 7 11.51 6.41 19.11
C GLY A 7 12.88 7.04 18.88
N GLY A 8 13.55 6.74 17.75
CA GLY A 8 14.82 7.33 17.33
C GLY A 8 16.06 6.50 17.62
N GLY A 9 15.96 5.36 18.30
CA GLY A 9 17.14 4.56 18.71
C GLY A 9 17.96 4.05 17.53
N LEU A 10 17.32 3.39 16.55
CA LEU A 10 17.98 2.88 15.35
C LEU A 10 18.65 4.01 14.55
N ALA A 11 17.89 5.06 14.27
CA ALA A 11 18.36 6.19 13.48
C ALA A 11 19.53 6.91 14.17
N THR A 12 19.53 7.03 15.51
CA THR A 12 20.66 7.57 16.29
C THR A 12 21.92 6.75 16.06
N GLY A 13 21.84 5.43 16.21
CA GLY A 13 23.01 4.55 16.03
C GLY A 13 23.56 4.63 14.61
N VAL A 14 22.68 4.51 13.60
CA VAL A 14 23.06 4.56 12.19
C VAL A 14 23.65 5.93 11.81
N SER A 15 22.97 7.03 12.16
CA SER A 15 23.41 8.37 11.76
C SER A 15 24.74 8.78 12.44
N THR A 16 24.85 8.53 13.74
CA THR A 16 26.08 8.85 14.49
C THR A 16 27.28 8.11 13.93
N LEU A 17 27.16 6.77 13.73
CA LEU A 17 28.26 5.99 13.19
C LEU A 17 28.58 6.39 11.74
N ALA A 18 27.59 6.58 10.90
CA ALA A 18 27.78 7.00 9.51
C ALA A 18 28.54 8.33 9.42
N LYS A 19 28.14 9.33 10.22
CA LYS A 19 28.80 10.65 10.24
C LYS A 19 30.22 10.60 10.80
N LEU A 20 30.48 9.73 11.78
CA LEU A 20 31.84 9.52 12.32
C LEU A 20 32.78 8.88 11.30
N LEU A 21 32.28 7.92 10.52
CA LEU A 21 33.07 7.22 9.50
C LEU A 21 33.24 8.03 8.22
N ASN A 22 32.22 8.72 7.80
CA ASN A 22 32.22 9.58 6.62
C ASN A 22 31.21 10.71 6.76
N PRO A 23 31.62 11.93 7.12
CA PRO A 23 30.71 13.06 7.32
C PRO A 23 29.96 13.49 6.05
N ASN A 24 30.41 13.08 4.85
CA ASN A 24 29.75 13.39 3.59
C ASN A 24 28.55 12.49 3.28
N VAL A 25 28.37 11.38 4.00
CA VAL A 25 27.20 10.52 3.85
C VAL A 25 25.95 11.27 4.32
N LYS A 26 24.97 11.37 3.47
CA LYS A 26 23.64 11.89 3.86
C LYS A 26 22.85 10.79 4.57
N VAL A 27 22.29 11.12 5.72
CA VAL A 27 21.37 10.26 6.47
C VAL A 27 19.99 10.92 6.48
N ILE A 28 19.01 10.23 5.91
CA ILE A 28 17.63 10.69 5.84
C ILE A 28 16.80 9.78 6.75
N GLY A 29 16.19 10.37 7.75
CA GLY A 29 15.21 9.70 8.59
C GLY A 29 13.86 9.59 7.89
N VAL A 30 13.15 8.50 8.11
CA VAL A 30 11.84 8.28 7.50
C VAL A 30 10.83 7.92 8.58
N GLU A 31 9.76 8.70 8.67
CA GLU A 31 8.65 8.48 9.59
C GLU A 31 7.35 8.21 8.82
N PRO A 32 6.40 7.45 9.40
CA PRO A 32 5.06 7.39 8.83
C PRO A 32 4.36 8.72 9.04
N GLU A 33 3.59 9.17 8.06
CA GLU A 33 2.87 10.45 8.13
C GLU A 33 1.96 10.54 9.36
N GLY A 34 1.29 9.43 9.73
CA GLY A 34 0.41 9.36 10.88
C GLY A 34 1.10 9.33 12.25
N ALA A 35 2.46 9.30 12.31
CA ALA A 35 3.23 9.27 13.56
C ALA A 35 4.60 9.96 13.45
N ALA A 36 4.65 11.14 12.84
CA ALA A 36 5.87 11.91 12.58
C ALA A 36 6.31 12.74 13.81
N CYS A 37 6.52 12.08 14.94
CA CYS A 37 6.82 12.78 16.21
C CYS A 37 8.23 13.38 16.27
N MET A 38 9.22 12.75 15.63
CA MET A 38 10.60 13.25 15.60
C MET A 38 10.70 14.49 14.70
N LYS A 39 10.06 14.46 13.54
CA LYS A 39 9.99 15.62 12.63
C LYS A 39 9.37 16.82 13.32
N ALA A 40 8.19 16.64 13.94
CA ALA A 40 7.53 17.70 14.70
C ALA A 40 8.40 18.25 15.84
N SER A 41 9.14 17.36 16.52
CA SER A 41 10.05 17.75 17.61
C SER A 41 11.26 18.54 17.07
N LEU A 42 11.82 18.17 15.92
CA LEU A 42 12.91 18.94 15.30
C LEU A 42 12.46 20.34 14.86
N GLU A 43 11.29 20.44 14.27
CA GLU A 43 10.69 21.73 13.86
C GLU A 43 10.42 22.64 15.06
N ALA A 44 10.03 22.07 16.20
CA ALA A 44 9.81 22.81 17.45
C ALA A 44 11.11 23.14 18.22
N GLY A 45 12.21 22.45 17.92
CA GLY A 45 13.47 22.57 18.65
C GLY A 45 13.52 21.84 20.00
N HIS A 46 12.46 21.13 20.38
CA HIS A 46 12.37 20.32 21.61
C HIS A 46 11.44 19.11 21.40
N VAL A 47 11.57 18.12 22.28
CA VAL A 47 10.72 16.92 22.23
C VAL A 47 9.25 17.28 22.41
N LEU A 48 8.42 16.89 21.44
CA LEU A 48 6.96 17.03 21.43
C LEU A 48 6.28 15.66 21.48
N SER A 49 5.13 15.62 22.12
CA SER A 49 4.22 14.47 22.05
C SER A 49 3.07 14.75 21.09
N LEU A 50 2.86 13.87 20.13
CA LEU A 50 1.69 13.90 19.25
C LEU A 50 0.43 13.45 20.00
N PRO A 51 -0.74 13.98 19.67
CA PRO A 51 -2.00 13.54 20.28
C PRO A 51 -2.36 12.11 19.92
N THR A 52 -2.02 11.70 18.69
CA THR A 52 -2.29 10.37 18.14
C THR A 52 -1.06 9.85 17.39
N ALA A 53 -0.97 8.53 17.25
CA ALA A 53 -0.07 7.86 16.31
C ALA A 53 -0.91 6.80 15.59
N ASN A 54 -1.31 7.09 14.36
CA ASN A 54 -2.18 6.24 13.57
C ASN A 54 -1.52 5.91 12.24
N THR A 55 -0.98 4.69 12.14
CA THR A 55 -0.29 4.18 10.95
C THR A 55 -0.26 2.66 11.00
N ILE A 56 -0.16 2.02 9.84
CA ILE A 56 0.09 0.57 9.72
C ILE A 56 1.55 0.20 10.08
N ALA A 57 2.45 1.17 10.18
CA ALA A 57 3.83 0.98 10.63
C ALA A 57 3.91 0.96 12.18
N ASP A 58 3.34 -0.07 12.77
CA ASP A 58 3.08 -0.21 14.20
C ASP A 58 4.30 -0.04 15.10
N VAL A 59 5.46 -0.59 14.73
CA VAL A 59 6.72 -0.48 15.48
C VAL A 59 7.25 0.96 15.51
N THR A 60 6.91 1.78 14.50
CA THR A 60 7.23 3.22 14.46
C THR A 60 6.08 4.12 14.88
N ALA A 61 4.93 3.56 15.27
CA ALA A 61 3.76 4.29 15.76
C ALA A 61 3.98 4.86 17.16
N VAL A 62 4.93 5.78 17.29
CA VAL A 62 5.36 6.38 18.55
C VAL A 62 4.85 7.82 18.64
N LYS A 63 4.26 8.17 19.78
CA LYS A 63 3.74 9.53 20.01
C LYS A 63 4.82 10.53 20.42
N THR A 64 5.86 10.04 21.11
CA THR A 64 6.90 10.88 21.70
C THR A 64 8.26 10.29 21.38
N PRO A 65 9.18 11.02 20.76
CA PRO A 65 10.53 10.53 20.55
C PRO A 65 11.30 10.46 21.87
N GLY A 66 12.36 9.67 21.88
CA GLY A 66 13.21 9.56 23.08
C GLY A 66 14.02 10.84 23.33
N ASP A 67 13.93 11.38 24.54
CA ASP A 67 14.65 12.63 24.93
C ASP A 67 16.16 12.47 24.82
N LYS A 68 16.70 11.29 25.16
CA LYS A 68 18.14 11.01 25.10
C LYS A 68 18.68 10.88 23.70
N VAL A 69 17.85 10.48 22.74
CA VAL A 69 18.25 10.30 21.34
C VAL A 69 17.99 11.53 20.48
N PHE A 70 17.08 12.40 20.88
CA PHE A 70 16.72 13.61 20.17
C PHE A 70 17.92 14.51 19.78
N PRO A 71 18.88 14.83 20.68
CA PRO A 71 20.05 15.63 20.33
C PRO A 71 20.88 14.99 19.21
N TYR A 72 21.06 13.68 19.22
CA TYR A 72 21.83 12.97 18.20
C TYR A 72 21.16 12.98 16.84
N ILE A 73 19.83 12.81 16.82
CA ILE A 73 19.06 12.90 15.56
C ILE A 73 19.18 14.32 15.00
N ARG A 74 18.98 15.35 15.84
CA ARG A 74 19.12 16.76 15.42
C ARG A 74 20.49 17.05 14.81
N ASP A 75 21.56 16.47 15.36
CA ASP A 75 22.93 16.81 14.99
C ASP A 75 23.46 15.94 13.83
N HIS A 76 22.89 14.74 13.58
CA HIS A 76 23.44 13.78 12.63
C HIS A 76 22.47 13.35 11.50
N VAL A 77 21.18 13.61 11.61
CA VAL A 77 20.22 13.33 10.53
C VAL A 77 20.03 14.59 9.69
N ASP A 78 20.31 14.49 8.39
CA ASP A 78 20.31 15.63 7.49
C ASP A 78 18.89 16.09 7.13
N GLN A 79 17.93 15.16 7.11
CA GLN A 79 16.54 15.42 6.73
C GLN A 79 15.63 14.36 7.31
N ILE A 80 14.38 14.70 7.60
CA ILE A 80 13.31 13.72 7.86
C ILE A 80 12.21 13.90 6.81
N ILE A 81 11.82 12.80 6.19
CA ILE A 81 10.66 12.72 5.29
C ILE A 81 9.57 11.84 5.88
N THR A 82 8.32 12.11 5.51
CA THR A 82 7.16 11.36 5.98
C THR A 82 6.53 10.60 4.82
N ILE A 83 6.04 9.39 5.09
CA ILE A 83 5.49 8.47 4.10
C ILE A 83 4.06 8.10 4.48
N PRO A 84 3.09 8.22 3.57
CA PRO A 84 1.73 7.76 3.81
C PRO A 84 1.64 6.23 3.79
N ASP A 85 0.69 5.68 4.54
CA ASP A 85 0.50 4.23 4.68
C ASP A 85 0.26 3.50 3.35
N THR A 86 -0.39 4.15 2.39
CA THR A 86 -0.62 3.61 1.05
C THR A 86 0.68 3.26 0.32
N GLU A 87 1.72 4.07 0.50
CA GLU A 87 3.03 3.80 -0.12
C GLU A 87 3.80 2.67 0.58
N LEU A 88 3.49 2.38 1.86
CA LEU A 88 4.03 1.21 2.55
C LEU A 88 3.45 -0.08 1.98
N VAL A 89 2.15 -0.11 1.66
CA VAL A 89 1.51 -1.24 0.98
C VAL A 89 2.17 -1.50 -0.38
N GLU A 90 2.45 -0.45 -1.14
CA GLU A 90 3.16 -0.54 -2.42
C GLU A 90 4.60 -1.06 -2.24
N ALA A 91 5.34 -0.54 -1.26
CA ALA A 91 6.70 -0.97 -0.96
C ALA A 91 6.73 -2.44 -0.49
N PHE A 92 5.73 -2.89 0.27
CA PHE A 92 5.58 -4.27 0.68
C PHE A 92 5.51 -5.22 -0.52
N LEU A 93 4.61 -4.94 -1.47
CA LEU A 93 4.49 -5.75 -2.68
C LEU A 93 5.78 -5.73 -3.51
N ASP A 94 6.40 -4.56 -3.67
CA ASP A 94 7.65 -4.44 -4.44
C ASP A 94 8.77 -5.30 -3.84
N VAL A 95 8.96 -5.26 -2.53
CA VAL A 95 9.99 -6.05 -1.84
C VAL A 95 9.66 -7.53 -1.91
N MET A 96 8.41 -7.91 -1.69
CA MET A 96 7.97 -9.31 -1.74
C MET A 96 8.08 -9.88 -3.15
N GLU A 97 7.60 -9.17 -4.18
CA GLU A 97 7.56 -9.67 -5.55
C GLU A 97 8.95 -9.66 -6.21
N LYS A 98 9.75 -8.61 -6.01
CA LYS A 98 11.03 -8.42 -6.69
C LYS A 98 12.21 -9.04 -5.95
N HIS A 99 12.19 -8.99 -4.61
CA HIS A 99 13.31 -9.42 -3.77
C HIS A 99 13.03 -10.71 -2.97
N LYS A 100 11.78 -11.20 -2.96
CA LYS A 100 11.34 -12.40 -2.23
C LYS A 100 11.61 -12.31 -0.72
N MET A 101 11.46 -11.10 -0.18
CA MET A 101 11.67 -10.81 1.23
C MET A 101 10.35 -10.37 1.89
N VAL A 102 10.15 -10.77 3.14
CA VAL A 102 9.10 -10.26 4.01
C VAL A 102 9.72 -9.31 5.01
N VAL A 103 9.26 -8.06 4.98
CA VAL A 103 9.72 -6.98 5.85
C VAL A 103 8.50 -6.36 6.51
N GLU A 104 8.55 -6.07 7.81
CA GLU A 104 7.45 -5.41 8.51
C GLU A 104 7.24 -3.97 8.00
N ASN A 105 6.03 -3.43 8.17
CA ASN A 105 5.66 -2.12 7.62
C ASN A 105 6.60 -1.00 8.04
N SER A 106 7.04 -1.00 9.30
CA SER A 106 8.01 0.00 9.80
C SER A 106 9.36 -0.09 9.10
N GLY A 107 9.81 -1.30 8.74
CA GLY A 107 11.06 -1.51 8.00
C GLY A 107 10.99 -1.08 6.54
N LEU A 108 9.78 -1.01 5.96
CA LEU A 108 9.56 -0.61 4.58
C LEU A 108 9.58 0.91 4.36
N LEU A 109 9.51 1.71 5.42
CA LEU A 109 9.59 3.17 5.33
C LEU A 109 10.77 3.65 4.48
N SER A 110 11.95 3.05 4.66
CA SER A 110 13.15 3.40 3.91
C SER A 110 13.04 3.09 2.41
N VAL A 111 12.33 2.04 2.02
CA VAL A 111 12.09 1.68 0.61
C VAL A 111 11.04 2.58 -0.01
N ALA A 112 9.92 2.82 0.68
CA ALA A 112 8.88 3.72 0.22
C ALA A 112 9.41 5.13 -0.02
N ALA A 113 10.33 5.59 0.82
CA ALA A 113 11.00 6.89 0.72
C ALA A 113 11.76 7.11 -0.59
N LEU A 114 12.18 6.06 -1.30
CA LEU A 114 12.86 6.19 -2.60
C LEU A 114 12.04 6.94 -3.65
N ARG A 115 10.72 6.87 -3.56
CA ARG A 115 9.80 7.56 -4.49
C ARG A 115 9.85 9.09 -4.36
N HIS A 116 10.28 9.58 -3.21
CA HIS A 116 10.36 11.01 -2.88
C HIS A 116 11.76 11.61 -3.10
N LEU A 117 12.70 10.81 -3.59
CA LEU A 117 14.10 11.21 -3.70
C LEU A 117 14.62 11.05 -5.13
N SER A 118 15.39 12.02 -5.57
CA SER A 118 16.17 11.89 -6.81
C SER A 118 17.45 11.11 -6.52
N CYS A 119 17.45 9.81 -6.85
CA CYS A 119 18.55 8.90 -6.53
C CYS A 119 19.51 8.66 -7.71
N GLN A 120 19.31 9.34 -8.84
CA GLN A 120 20.12 9.14 -10.04
C GLN A 120 21.60 9.47 -9.79
N GLY A 121 22.49 8.52 -10.08
CA GLY A 121 23.93 8.67 -9.87
C GLY A 121 24.39 8.56 -8.41
N LEU A 122 23.48 8.21 -7.48
CA LEU A 122 23.80 8.04 -6.07
C LEU A 122 23.82 6.56 -5.66
N ASN A 123 24.68 6.23 -4.70
CA ASN A 123 24.61 4.97 -3.97
C ASN A 123 23.66 5.16 -2.78
N VAL A 124 22.50 4.49 -2.84
CA VAL A 124 21.48 4.59 -1.78
C VAL A 124 21.41 3.28 -1.00
N VAL A 125 21.40 3.39 0.31
CA VAL A 125 21.23 2.26 1.23
C VAL A 125 19.91 2.47 1.98
N CYS A 126 18.97 1.53 1.82
CA CYS A 126 17.74 1.46 2.59
C CYS A 126 17.94 0.47 3.75
N VAL A 127 17.73 0.92 4.98
CA VAL A 127 17.77 0.04 6.14
C VAL A 127 16.42 -0.66 6.28
N LEU A 128 16.37 -1.96 5.96
CA LEU A 128 15.22 -2.81 6.19
C LEU A 128 15.29 -3.32 7.64
N SER A 129 14.55 -2.68 8.52
CA SER A 129 14.57 -2.98 9.96
C SER A 129 13.34 -3.77 10.37
N GLY A 130 13.57 -5.02 10.76
CA GLY A 130 12.51 -5.88 11.28
C GLY A 130 11.77 -6.71 10.24
N GLY A 131 11.17 -7.79 10.71
CA GLY A 131 10.42 -8.78 9.92
C GLY A 131 9.35 -9.47 10.75
N ASN A 132 8.96 -8.89 11.89
CA ASN A 132 7.91 -9.44 12.76
C ASN A 132 6.53 -9.06 12.22
N MET A 133 6.13 -9.75 11.16
CA MET A 133 4.82 -9.58 10.53
C MET A 133 4.01 -10.86 10.66
N ASP A 134 2.79 -10.76 11.17
CA ASP A 134 1.87 -11.88 11.23
C ASP A 134 1.24 -12.17 9.85
N VAL A 135 0.79 -13.42 9.67
CA VAL A 135 0.27 -13.91 8.39
C VAL A 135 -1.03 -13.22 7.98
N ILE A 136 -1.86 -12.80 8.93
CA ILE A 136 -3.14 -12.13 8.66
C ILE A 136 -2.87 -10.73 8.12
N THR A 137 -1.99 -9.98 8.77
CA THR A 137 -1.55 -8.65 8.31
C THR A 137 -0.92 -8.76 6.91
N MET A 138 -0.06 -9.76 6.68
CA MET A 138 0.54 -10.00 5.37
C MET A 138 -0.54 -10.26 4.29
N ALA A 139 -1.51 -11.13 4.57
CA ALA A 139 -2.60 -11.43 3.64
C ALA A 139 -3.41 -10.16 3.31
N SER A 140 -3.72 -9.34 4.32
CA SER A 140 -4.42 -8.06 4.14
C SER A 140 -3.62 -7.08 3.28
N LEU A 141 -2.31 -6.94 3.52
CA LEU A 141 -1.45 -6.05 2.71
C LEU A 141 -1.37 -6.50 1.25
N VAL A 142 -1.23 -7.82 1.03
CA VAL A 142 -1.24 -8.39 -0.34
C VAL A 142 -2.55 -8.07 -1.04
N GLN A 143 -3.67 -8.32 -0.39
CA GLN A 143 -5.00 -8.05 -0.96
C GLN A 143 -5.18 -6.57 -1.31
N HIS A 144 -4.94 -5.67 -0.35
CA HIS A 144 -5.05 -4.23 -0.58
C HIS A 144 -4.11 -3.74 -1.69
N GLY A 145 -2.88 -4.22 -1.70
CA GLY A 145 -1.93 -3.84 -2.72
C GLY A 145 -2.30 -4.35 -4.13
N LEU A 146 -2.87 -5.55 -4.26
CA LEU A 146 -3.37 -6.06 -5.53
C LEU A 146 -4.55 -5.23 -6.05
N ILE A 147 -5.46 -4.82 -5.15
CA ILE A 147 -6.56 -3.92 -5.50
C ILE A 147 -6.03 -2.55 -5.93
N MET A 148 -5.13 -1.95 -5.14
CA MET A 148 -4.53 -0.65 -5.45
C MET A 148 -3.80 -0.64 -6.80
N ARG A 149 -3.24 -1.78 -7.22
CA ARG A 149 -2.58 -1.94 -8.53
C ARG A 149 -3.53 -2.31 -9.66
N GLY A 150 -4.83 -2.36 -9.41
CA GLY A 150 -5.83 -2.80 -10.40
C GLY A 150 -5.65 -4.25 -10.86
N ARG A 151 -4.93 -5.07 -10.06
CA ARG A 151 -4.73 -6.50 -10.35
C ARG A 151 -5.89 -7.35 -9.89
N ILE A 152 -6.68 -6.84 -8.95
CA ILE A 152 -7.95 -7.41 -8.53
C ILE A 152 -8.97 -6.28 -8.45
N PHE A 153 -10.12 -6.47 -9.06
CA PHE A 153 -11.22 -5.51 -9.02
C PHE A 153 -12.56 -6.22 -9.12
N THR A 154 -13.61 -5.55 -8.64
CA THR A 154 -14.98 -6.04 -8.73
C THR A 154 -15.80 -5.07 -9.55
N PHE A 155 -16.60 -5.58 -10.47
CA PHE A 155 -17.62 -4.80 -11.14
C PHE A 155 -19.02 -5.38 -10.90
N SER A 156 -20.02 -4.52 -10.96
CA SER A 156 -21.43 -4.88 -10.96
C SER A 156 -22.05 -4.54 -12.30
N VAL A 157 -22.94 -5.42 -12.78
CA VAL A 157 -23.71 -5.22 -14.01
C VAL A 157 -25.10 -5.79 -13.85
N LEU A 158 -26.11 -5.10 -14.41
CA LEU A 158 -27.48 -5.61 -14.49
C LEU A 158 -27.67 -6.47 -15.75
N LEU A 159 -28.10 -7.71 -15.57
CA LEU A 159 -28.38 -8.65 -16.65
C LEU A 159 -29.88 -8.93 -16.77
N PRO A 160 -30.37 -9.14 -17.98
CA PRO A 160 -31.72 -9.71 -18.17
C PRO A 160 -31.79 -11.08 -17.50
N ASP A 161 -32.87 -11.34 -16.77
CA ASP A 161 -33.13 -12.66 -16.15
C ASP A 161 -33.60 -13.67 -17.22
N ARG A 162 -32.65 -14.15 -18.02
CA ARG A 162 -32.87 -15.14 -19.07
C ARG A 162 -31.67 -16.07 -19.27
N PRO A 163 -31.90 -17.33 -19.69
CA PRO A 163 -30.80 -18.25 -20.02
C PRO A 163 -29.84 -17.64 -21.05
N GLY A 164 -28.54 -17.81 -20.81
CA GLY A 164 -27.45 -17.34 -21.69
C GLY A 164 -26.92 -15.95 -21.39
N ALA A 165 -27.58 -15.11 -20.59
CA ALA A 165 -27.09 -13.76 -20.27
C ALA A 165 -25.72 -13.79 -19.57
N LEU A 166 -25.53 -14.69 -18.61
CA LEU A 166 -24.26 -14.90 -17.94
C LEU A 166 -23.15 -15.39 -18.88
N LEU A 167 -23.50 -16.26 -19.84
CA LEU A 167 -22.53 -16.80 -20.82
C LEU A 167 -21.93 -15.67 -21.67
N SER A 168 -22.73 -14.67 -22.05
CA SER A 168 -22.24 -13.53 -22.84
C SER A 168 -21.20 -12.69 -22.07
N ILE A 169 -21.41 -12.48 -20.78
CA ILE A 169 -20.41 -11.80 -19.92
C ILE A 169 -19.14 -12.65 -19.84
N ALA A 170 -19.28 -13.95 -19.54
CA ALA A 170 -18.14 -14.86 -19.42
C ALA A 170 -17.30 -14.94 -20.71
N ASP A 171 -17.94 -14.90 -21.88
CA ASP A 171 -17.24 -14.90 -23.17
C ASP A 171 -16.43 -13.60 -23.38
N ILE A 172 -16.98 -12.44 -23.01
CA ILE A 172 -16.24 -11.17 -23.07
C ILE A 172 -15.03 -11.21 -22.15
N LEU A 173 -15.22 -11.64 -20.89
CA LEU A 173 -14.13 -11.71 -19.92
C LEU A 173 -13.01 -12.66 -20.37
N ALA A 174 -13.39 -13.82 -20.96
CA ALA A 174 -12.44 -14.78 -21.48
C ALA A 174 -11.63 -14.22 -22.67
N ARG A 175 -12.26 -13.48 -23.59
CA ARG A 175 -11.59 -12.83 -24.72
C ARG A 175 -10.60 -11.76 -24.26
N GLU A 176 -10.94 -11.03 -23.21
CA GLU A 176 -10.06 -10.02 -22.61
C GLU A 176 -9.02 -10.64 -21.66
N ASN A 177 -8.97 -11.95 -21.48
CA ASN A 177 -8.08 -12.65 -20.53
C ASN A 177 -8.32 -12.26 -19.06
N GLY A 178 -9.52 -11.86 -18.70
CA GLY A 178 -9.93 -11.65 -17.32
C GLY A 178 -10.17 -12.99 -16.61
N ASN A 179 -9.46 -13.24 -15.50
CA ASN A 179 -9.64 -14.46 -14.72
C ASN A 179 -10.65 -14.21 -13.59
N VAL A 180 -11.77 -14.96 -13.62
CA VAL A 180 -12.83 -14.79 -12.61
C VAL A 180 -12.41 -15.46 -11.29
N ILE A 181 -12.33 -14.66 -10.21
CA ILE A 181 -12.05 -15.13 -8.85
C ILE A 181 -13.37 -15.46 -8.11
N LYS A 182 -14.35 -14.55 -8.23
CA LYS A 182 -15.63 -14.69 -7.53
C LYS A 182 -16.77 -14.19 -8.44
N LEU A 183 -17.89 -14.87 -8.36
CA LEU A 183 -19.09 -14.51 -9.10
C LEU A 183 -20.29 -14.59 -8.17
N GLU A 184 -21.03 -13.49 -8.03
CA GLU A 184 -22.25 -13.39 -7.23
C GLU A 184 -23.40 -13.05 -8.14
N HIS A 185 -24.33 -13.98 -8.31
CA HIS A 185 -25.54 -13.82 -9.11
C HIS A 185 -26.76 -13.82 -8.20
N ASN A 186 -27.28 -12.63 -7.88
CA ASN A 186 -28.35 -12.48 -6.92
C ASN A 186 -29.68 -12.17 -7.58
N GLN A 187 -30.55 -13.20 -7.64
CA GLN A 187 -31.89 -13.12 -8.28
C GLN A 187 -32.95 -12.51 -7.36
N PHE A 188 -32.69 -12.34 -6.06
CA PHE A 188 -33.71 -11.97 -5.07
C PHE A 188 -33.62 -10.51 -4.60
N VAL A 189 -32.69 -9.70 -5.13
CA VAL A 189 -32.52 -8.30 -4.73
C VAL A 189 -33.66 -7.41 -5.18
N ASN A 190 -34.30 -7.72 -6.34
CA ASN A 190 -35.43 -6.95 -6.85
C ASN A 190 -36.72 -7.76 -6.88
N ILE A 191 -37.79 -7.25 -6.25
CA ILE A 191 -39.15 -7.81 -6.29
C ILE A 191 -39.69 -7.79 -7.73
N ASN A 192 -39.22 -6.86 -8.56
CA ASN A 192 -39.62 -6.72 -9.95
C ASN A 192 -38.59 -7.44 -10.87
N ARG A 193 -38.89 -8.69 -11.24
CA ARG A 193 -38.06 -9.51 -12.15
C ARG A 193 -37.83 -8.87 -13.53
N GLN A 194 -38.63 -7.85 -13.92
CA GLN A 194 -38.45 -7.14 -15.18
C GLN A 194 -37.25 -6.15 -15.15
N SER A 195 -36.73 -5.81 -13.98
CA SER A 195 -35.62 -4.86 -13.83
C SER A 195 -34.22 -5.46 -14.01
N GLY A 196 -34.11 -6.78 -14.22
CA GLY A 196 -32.82 -7.46 -14.34
C GLY A 196 -32.27 -8.01 -13.01
N VAL A 197 -31.24 -8.81 -13.12
CA VAL A 197 -30.53 -9.44 -11.99
C VAL A 197 -29.16 -8.82 -11.90
N GLU A 198 -28.74 -8.45 -10.69
CA GLU A 198 -27.38 -7.96 -10.45
C GLU A 198 -26.38 -9.12 -10.47
N LEU A 199 -25.38 -8.97 -11.32
CA LEU A 199 -24.19 -9.81 -11.34
C LEU A 199 -23.01 -9.01 -10.84
N LYS A 200 -22.37 -9.47 -9.75
CA LYS A 200 -21.08 -8.95 -9.30
C LYS A 200 -19.99 -9.95 -9.67
N VAL A 201 -18.93 -9.47 -10.27
CA VAL A 201 -17.81 -10.30 -10.70
C VAL A 201 -16.53 -9.69 -10.18
N THR A 202 -15.76 -10.49 -9.41
CA THR A 202 -14.41 -10.14 -9.01
C THR A 202 -13.42 -10.83 -9.94
N LEU A 203 -12.51 -10.05 -10.48
CA LEU A 203 -11.54 -10.48 -11.49
C LEU A 203 -10.11 -10.25 -11.05
N GLU A 204 -9.24 -11.16 -11.50
CA GLU A 204 -7.80 -10.91 -11.60
C GLU A 204 -7.49 -10.30 -12.97
N ALA A 205 -6.70 -9.22 -12.96
CA ALA A 205 -6.24 -8.49 -14.13
C ALA A 205 -4.72 -8.23 -14.06
N PHE A 206 -4.15 -7.69 -15.13
CA PHE A 206 -2.71 -7.38 -15.19
C PHE A 206 -2.38 -5.94 -14.78
N GLY A 207 -3.34 -5.20 -14.21
CA GLY A 207 -3.21 -3.81 -13.79
C GLY A 207 -4.33 -2.93 -14.33
N HIS A 208 -4.23 -1.62 -14.08
CA HIS A 208 -5.28 -0.65 -14.42
C HIS A 208 -5.64 -0.66 -15.91
N ASP A 209 -4.65 -0.63 -16.80
CA ASP A 209 -4.91 -0.62 -18.26
C ASP A 209 -5.70 -1.85 -18.72
N HIS A 210 -5.45 -3.01 -18.10
CA HIS A 210 -6.18 -4.23 -18.42
C HIS A 210 -7.61 -4.20 -17.85
N LYS A 211 -7.76 -3.72 -16.59
CA LYS A 211 -9.07 -3.47 -15.98
C LYS A 211 -9.93 -2.57 -16.87
N ASP A 212 -9.36 -1.45 -17.32
CA ASP A 212 -10.08 -0.47 -18.14
C ASP A 212 -10.50 -1.05 -19.49
N ARG A 213 -9.66 -1.85 -20.15
CA ARG A 213 -10.02 -2.59 -21.38
C ARG A 213 -11.18 -3.56 -21.16
N ILE A 214 -11.19 -4.30 -20.04
CA ILE A 214 -12.29 -5.23 -19.71
C ILE A 214 -13.61 -4.44 -19.56
N LEU A 215 -13.59 -3.35 -18.80
CA LEU A 215 -14.78 -2.52 -18.59
C LEU A 215 -15.27 -1.88 -19.91
N GLU A 216 -14.35 -1.44 -20.76
CA GLU A 216 -14.67 -0.90 -22.09
C GLU A 216 -15.27 -1.97 -23.01
N ALA A 217 -14.73 -3.20 -23.04
CA ALA A 217 -15.28 -4.29 -23.84
C ALA A 217 -16.72 -4.65 -23.41
N LEU A 218 -17.00 -4.65 -22.11
CA LEU A 218 -18.35 -4.81 -21.59
C LEU A 218 -19.27 -3.68 -22.06
N SER A 219 -18.81 -2.44 -21.99
CA SER A 219 -19.56 -1.26 -22.44
C SER A 219 -19.86 -1.30 -23.94
N GLN A 220 -18.89 -1.67 -24.78
CA GLN A 220 -19.05 -1.83 -26.23
C GLN A 220 -20.06 -2.92 -26.60
N ALA A 221 -20.16 -3.96 -25.77
CA ALA A 221 -21.17 -5.01 -25.92
C ALA A 221 -22.56 -4.62 -25.39
N GLY A 222 -22.74 -3.37 -24.91
CA GLY A 222 -24.00 -2.82 -24.42
C GLY A 222 -24.30 -3.08 -22.94
N TYR A 223 -23.33 -3.57 -22.18
CA TYR A 223 -23.45 -3.76 -20.73
C TYR A 223 -22.99 -2.54 -19.96
N GLN A 224 -23.85 -2.04 -19.07
CA GLN A 224 -23.49 -0.93 -18.15
C GLN A 224 -22.81 -1.49 -16.90
N ALA A 225 -21.56 -1.93 -17.06
CA ALA A 225 -20.74 -2.38 -15.95
C ALA A 225 -20.13 -1.17 -15.23
N HIS A 226 -20.14 -1.19 -13.89
CA HIS A 226 -19.49 -0.17 -13.07
C HIS A 226 -18.67 -0.84 -11.97
N GLU A 227 -17.50 -0.26 -11.68
CA GLU A 227 -16.63 -0.72 -10.61
C GLU A 227 -17.33 -0.51 -9.26
N VAL A 228 -17.23 -1.50 -8.40
CA VAL A 228 -17.74 -1.46 -7.02
C VAL A 228 -16.63 -1.82 -6.06
N ASP A 229 -16.80 -1.48 -4.78
CA ASP A 229 -15.81 -1.79 -3.76
C ASP A 229 -15.51 -3.29 -3.75
N THR A 230 -14.23 -3.58 -3.87
CA THR A 230 -13.71 -4.94 -3.82
C THR A 230 -13.51 -5.31 -2.36
N THR A 231 -14.60 -5.65 -1.68
CA THR A 231 -14.57 -6.14 -0.31
C THR A 231 -14.75 -7.65 -0.31
N ASP A 232 -13.97 -8.34 0.54
CA ASP A 232 -14.12 -9.75 0.93
C ASP A 232 -13.96 -10.81 -0.18
N PHE A 233 -12.67 -11.16 -0.46
CA PHE A 233 -12.36 -12.35 -1.28
C PHE A 233 -12.58 -13.68 -0.57
N TYR A 234 -12.71 -13.71 0.75
CA TYR A 234 -12.62 -14.91 1.58
C TYR A 234 -13.89 -15.26 2.36
N HIS A 235 -15.07 -14.83 1.86
CA HIS A 235 -16.35 -15.29 2.43
C HIS A 235 -17.17 -16.07 1.42
#